data_0904d306bf4cc50a9bb805d92c8578c4
#
_entry.id   0904d306bf4cc50a9bb805d92c8578c4
#
_cell.length_a   1.000
_cell.length_b   1.000
_cell.length_c   1.000
_cell.angle_alpha   90.00
_cell.angle_beta   90.00
_cell.angle_gamma   90.00
#
_symmetry.space_group_name_H-M   'P 1'
#
loop_
_entity.id
_entity.type
_entity.pdbx_description
1 polymer ?
#
loop_
_entity_poly.entity_id
_entity_poly.type
_entity_poly.pdbx_seq_one_letter_code
_entity_poly.pdbx_strand_id
1 'polypeptide(L)'
;MDLGLNTDAVCTVMQSDGTVLARKFIDFPGEKDRLKHVLGRISRSQREHGPSRYRRQWAYAVHLNEELAKMTARAIVDFAEGQGADVIVFEHLEMKGRIRGSRKQKLHMWRKDDIQNRSEHLAHRKGMRISRICPWNTSSLAYDGSGKVKRDPDNHSLCTFANGKRYNCDLSASYNIGARYYIREILKPLPATARSLLEAEVPAVKRRTSCVHADLVQLAKALGRIAA
;
A
#
# COMPACT_ATOMS: atom_id res chain seq x y z
N MET A 1 -1.24 0.70 4.72
CA MET A 1 0.08 0.87 4.09
C MET A 1 0.01 0.53 2.62
N ASP A 2 0.78 1.21 1.79
CA ASP A 2 0.89 1.00 0.36
C ASP A 2 2.24 0.35 0.02
N LEU A 3 2.24 -0.71 -0.79
CA LEU A 3 3.45 -1.39 -1.28
C LEU A 3 3.72 -0.95 -2.72
N GLY A 4 4.88 -0.40 -2.98
CA GLY A 4 5.24 0.15 -4.29
C GLY A 4 6.42 -0.53 -4.97
N LEU A 5 6.62 -0.19 -6.24
CA LEU A 5 7.77 -0.63 -7.04
C LEU A 5 8.97 0.32 -6.91
N ASN A 6 8.71 1.59 -6.62
CA ASN A 6 9.74 2.62 -6.48
C ASN A 6 10.13 2.82 -5.02
N THR A 7 9.16 3.09 -4.16
CA THR A 7 9.30 3.04 -2.70
C THR A 7 8.79 1.68 -2.23
N ASP A 8 9.54 0.96 -1.40
CA ASP A 8 9.19 -0.41 -1.02
C ASP A 8 7.88 -0.46 -0.24
N ALA A 9 7.69 0.48 0.71
CA ALA A 9 6.43 0.65 1.40
C ALA A 9 6.25 2.09 1.91
N VAL A 10 5.01 2.57 1.90
CA VAL A 10 4.60 3.80 2.57
C VAL A 10 3.61 3.46 3.67
N CYS A 11 4.01 3.72 4.90
CA CYS A 11 3.27 3.37 6.10
C CYS A 11 2.65 4.61 6.73
N THR A 12 1.41 4.48 7.20
CA THR A 12 0.75 5.49 8.03
C THR A 12 0.11 4.82 9.24
N VAL A 13 0.22 5.45 10.38
CA VAL A 13 -0.53 5.09 11.59
C VAL A 13 -1.69 6.06 11.74
N MET A 14 -2.88 5.52 11.92
CA MET A 14 -4.12 6.29 11.90
C MET A 14 -5.06 5.79 12.99
N GLN A 15 -5.82 6.69 13.59
CA GLN A 15 -6.93 6.39 14.51
C GLN A 15 -8.25 6.21 13.77
N SER A 16 -9.26 5.70 14.48
CA SER A 16 -10.59 5.42 13.91
C SER A 16 -11.36 6.66 13.47
N ASP A 17 -11.00 7.83 13.95
CA ASP A 17 -11.55 9.12 13.55
C ASP A 17 -10.89 9.71 12.28
N GLY A 18 -9.84 9.04 11.76
CA GLY A 18 -9.04 9.51 10.63
C GLY A 18 -7.79 10.31 11.03
N THR A 19 -7.55 10.56 12.32
CA THR A 19 -6.33 11.26 12.76
C THR A 19 -5.09 10.46 12.41
N VAL A 20 -4.17 11.07 11.65
CA VAL A 20 -2.89 10.47 11.26
C VAL A 20 -1.82 10.80 12.30
N LEU A 21 -1.34 9.78 13.02
CA LEU A 21 -0.37 9.92 14.10
C LEU A 21 1.08 9.91 13.61
N ALA A 22 1.39 9.00 12.68
CA ALA A 22 2.75 8.83 12.18
C ALA A 22 2.78 8.40 10.71
N ARG A 23 3.92 8.66 10.05
CA ARG A 23 4.19 8.29 8.65
C ARG A 23 5.61 7.80 8.53
N LYS A 24 5.82 6.80 7.66
CA LYS A 24 7.17 6.30 7.35
C LYS A 24 7.25 5.87 5.89
N PHE A 25 8.26 6.34 5.20
CA PHE A 25 8.68 5.82 3.90
C PHE A 25 9.77 4.79 4.15
N ILE A 26 9.57 3.57 3.67
CA ILE A 26 10.53 2.47 3.74
C ILE A 26 11.08 2.29 2.33
N ASP A 27 12.37 2.48 2.20
CA ASP A 27 13.07 2.32 0.94
C ASP A 27 14.51 1.88 1.20
N PHE A 28 15.02 0.98 0.36
CA PHE A 28 16.36 0.42 0.45
C PHE A 28 17.11 0.65 -0.87
N PRO A 29 17.50 1.90 -1.18
CA PRO A 29 18.06 2.26 -2.48
C PRO A 29 19.37 1.52 -2.79
N GLY A 30 20.23 1.29 -1.80
CA GLY A 30 21.50 0.58 -1.99
C GLY A 30 21.30 -0.88 -2.45
N GLU A 31 20.36 -1.58 -1.82
CA GLU A 31 20.00 -2.96 -2.15
C GLU A 31 19.31 -3.05 -3.52
N LYS A 32 18.45 -2.09 -3.83
CA LYS A 32 17.81 -1.97 -5.14
C LYS A 32 18.82 -1.71 -6.25
N ASP A 33 19.78 -0.83 -6.02
CA ASP A 33 20.85 -0.55 -6.98
C ASP A 33 21.74 -1.78 -7.20
N ARG A 34 22.10 -2.49 -6.13
CA ARG A 34 22.83 -3.76 -6.24
C ARG A 34 22.05 -4.78 -7.08
N LEU A 35 20.76 -4.96 -6.81
CA LEU A 35 19.90 -5.86 -7.60
C LEU A 35 19.83 -5.41 -9.06
N LYS A 36 19.63 -4.13 -9.34
CA LYS A 36 19.60 -3.54 -10.68
C LYS A 36 20.92 -3.78 -11.44
N HIS A 37 22.06 -3.60 -10.78
CA HIS A 37 23.37 -3.89 -11.35
C HIS A 37 23.51 -5.36 -11.75
N VAL A 38 23.13 -6.29 -10.89
CA VAL A 38 23.19 -7.74 -11.17
C VAL A 38 22.30 -8.09 -12.36
N LEU A 39 21.05 -7.61 -12.38
CA LEU A 39 20.12 -7.82 -13.49
C LEU A 39 20.64 -7.20 -14.80
N GLY A 40 21.24 -6.02 -14.74
CA GLY A 40 21.86 -5.36 -15.88
C GLY A 40 23.03 -6.16 -16.46
N ARG A 41 23.88 -6.74 -15.61
CA ARG A 41 24.97 -7.65 -16.06
C ARG A 41 24.44 -8.90 -16.72
N ILE A 42 23.44 -9.55 -16.12
CA ILE A 42 22.78 -10.73 -16.72
C ILE A 42 22.23 -10.38 -18.10
N SER A 43 21.48 -9.28 -18.19
CA SER A 43 20.87 -8.83 -19.47
C SER A 43 21.91 -8.52 -20.55
N ARG A 44 23.05 -7.94 -20.19
CA ARG A 44 24.16 -7.67 -21.13
C ARG A 44 24.78 -8.97 -21.62
N SER A 45 25.14 -9.86 -20.68
CA SER A 45 25.74 -11.16 -21.05
C SER A 45 24.80 -12.03 -21.88
N GLN A 46 23.49 -11.99 -21.62
CA GLN A 46 22.51 -12.71 -22.44
C GLN A 46 22.41 -12.17 -23.88
N ARG A 47 22.61 -10.87 -24.06
CA ARG A 47 22.67 -10.27 -25.42
C ARG A 47 23.94 -10.64 -26.18
N GLU A 48 25.07 -10.73 -25.48
CA GLU A 48 26.38 -11.02 -26.07
C GLU A 48 26.59 -12.51 -26.36
N HIS A 49 26.09 -13.40 -25.47
CA HIS A 49 26.42 -14.82 -25.47
C HIS A 49 25.19 -15.75 -25.52
N GLY A 50 23.98 -15.19 -25.74
CA GLY A 50 22.75 -15.95 -25.78
C GLY A 50 22.12 -16.26 -24.40
N PRO A 51 20.91 -16.84 -24.38
CA PRO A 51 20.08 -16.92 -23.17
C PRO A 51 20.49 -18.00 -22.16
N SER A 52 21.47 -18.85 -22.47
CA SER A 52 21.79 -20.00 -21.63
C SER A 52 22.89 -19.74 -20.59
N ARG A 53 22.69 -20.28 -19.38
CA ARG A 53 23.74 -20.57 -18.35
C ARG A 53 24.08 -19.51 -17.31
N TYR A 54 23.22 -18.55 -17.02
CA TYR A 54 23.47 -17.58 -15.93
C TYR A 54 22.84 -18.04 -14.59
N ARG A 55 22.76 -19.37 -14.30
CA ARG A 55 22.10 -19.91 -13.09
C ARG A 55 22.61 -19.29 -11.79
N ARG A 56 23.91 -19.14 -11.64
CA ARG A 56 24.52 -18.56 -10.41
C ARG A 56 24.15 -17.09 -10.26
N GLN A 57 24.21 -16.32 -11.35
CA GLN A 57 23.87 -14.90 -11.33
C GLN A 57 22.37 -14.68 -11.05
N TRP A 58 21.50 -15.50 -11.64
CA TRP A 58 20.08 -15.49 -11.36
C TRP A 58 19.76 -15.91 -9.92
N ALA A 59 20.42 -16.94 -9.38
CA ALA A 59 20.26 -17.35 -7.99
C ALA A 59 20.66 -16.21 -7.04
N TYR A 60 21.77 -15.51 -7.34
CA TYR A 60 22.19 -14.35 -6.57
C TYR A 60 21.19 -13.17 -6.66
N ALA A 61 20.65 -12.87 -7.84
CA ALA A 61 19.63 -11.84 -7.99
C ALA A 61 18.34 -12.18 -7.22
N VAL A 62 17.92 -13.45 -7.24
CA VAL A 62 16.78 -13.94 -6.45
C VAL A 62 17.04 -13.76 -4.97
N HIS A 63 18.23 -14.16 -4.49
CA HIS A 63 18.60 -14.01 -3.07
C HIS A 63 18.59 -12.53 -2.62
N LEU A 64 19.20 -11.62 -3.40
CA LEU A 64 19.14 -10.18 -3.10
C LEU A 64 17.70 -9.67 -3.01
N ASN A 65 16.84 -10.11 -3.91
CA ASN A 65 15.45 -9.71 -3.92
C ASN A 65 14.65 -10.29 -2.72
N GLU A 66 14.99 -11.48 -2.26
CA GLU A 66 14.46 -12.08 -1.03
C GLU A 66 14.90 -11.33 0.22
N GLU A 67 16.16 -10.93 0.29
CA GLU A 67 16.66 -10.12 1.40
C GLU A 67 15.95 -8.75 1.45
N LEU A 68 15.74 -8.09 0.30
CA LEU A 68 14.99 -6.85 0.22
C LEU A 68 13.55 -7.04 0.75
N ALA A 69 12.87 -8.13 0.39
CA ALA A 69 11.54 -8.43 0.90
C ALA A 69 11.54 -8.66 2.43
N LYS A 70 12.55 -9.36 2.97
CA LYS A 70 12.70 -9.56 4.42
C LYS A 70 12.92 -8.25 5.17
N MET A 71 13.82 -7.41 4.66
CA MET A 71 14.12 -6.11 5.25
C MET A 71 12.88 -5.20 5.25
N THR A 72 12.15 -5.17 4.14
CA THR A 72 10.91 -4.40 4.01
C THR A 72 9.87 -4.88 4.99
N ALA A 73 9.60 -6.19 5.06
CA ALA A 73 8.62 -6.77 5.98
C ALA A 73 8.97 -6.45 7.45
N ARG A 74 10.24 -6.58 7.82
CA ARG A 74 10.71 -6.26 9.16
C ARG A 74 10.52 -4.78 9.48
N ALA A 75 10.95 -3.88 8.59
CA ALA A 75 10.84 -2.44 8.79
C ALA A 75 9.38 -1.97 8.92
N ILE A 76 8.45 -2.63 8.23
CA ILE A 76 7.01 -2.43 8.36
C ILE A 76 6.52 -2.78 9.77
N VAL A 77 6.85 -3.99 10.24
CA VAL A 77 6.36 -4.51 11.52
C VAL A 77 6.99 -3.78 12.69
N ASP A 78 8.31 -3.48 12.62
CA ASP A 78 9.00 -2.72 13.65
C ASP A 78 8.46 -1.28 13.77
N PHE A 79 8.07 -0.66 12.64
CA PHE A 79 7.41 0.64 12.68
C PHE A 79 6.02 0.55 13.30
N ALA A 80 5.21 -0.45 12.94
CA ALA A 80 3.87 -0.64 13.50
C ALA A 80 3.93 -0.89 15.02
N GLU A 81 4.83 -1.76 15.47
CA GLU A 81 5.06 -2.05 16.89
C GLU A 81 5.50 -0.81 17.65
N GLY A 82 6.50 -0.07 17.13
CA GLY A 82 7.01 1.16 17.76
C GLY A 82 5.97 2.28 17.88
N GLN A 83 4.87 2.20 17.12
CA GLN A 83 3.73 3.12 17.20
C GLN A 83 2.53 2.53 17.96
N GLY A 84 2.66 1.35 18.56
CA GLY A 84 1.59 0.68 19.28
C GLY A 84 0.37 0.29 18.43
N ALA A 85 0.60 -0.07 17.16
CA ALA A 85 -0.49 -0.45 16.27
C ALA A 85 -0.95 -1.89 16.52
N ASP A 86 -2.27 -2.12 16.62
CA ASP A 86 -2.85 -3.46 16.79
C ASP A 86 -3.06 -4.20 15.47
N VAL A 87 -3.17 -3.46 14.36
CA VAL A 87 -3.51 -4.01 13.05
C VAL A 87 -2.67 -3.38 11.96
N ILE A 88 -2.07 -4.21 11.11
CA ILE A 88 -1.43 -3.76 9.87
C ILE A 88 -2.39 -4.03 8.71
N VAL A 89 -2.67 -3.00 7.92
CA VAL A 89 -3.62 -3.07 6.80
C VAL A 89 -2.87 -3.01 5.49
N PHE A 90 -3.04 -4.05 4.66
CA PHE A 90 -2.54 -4.13 3.29
C PHE A 90 -3.66 -4.03 2.26
N GLU A 91 -3.30 -3.80 1.01
CA GLU A 91 -4.18 -4.05 -0.12
C GLU A 91 -4.18 -5.54 -0.50
N HIS A 92 -5.34 -6.05 -0.93
CA HIS A 92 -5.44 -7.37 -1.53
C HIS A 92 -5.06 -7.28 -3.02
N LEU A 93 -3.75 -7.37 -3.28
CA LEU A 93 -3.19 -7.20 -4.62
C LEU A 93 -3.13 -8.55 -5.37
N GLU A 94 -4.16 -8.89 -6.13
CA GLU A 94 -4.13 -10.01 -7.06
C GLU A 94 -3.65 -9.53 -8.44
N MET A 95 -2.51 -10.05 -8.91
CA MET A 95 -2.07 -9.82 -10.29
C MET A 95 -2.69 -10.88 -11.21
N LYS A 96 -3.83 -10.54 -11.81
CA LYS A 96 -4.50 -11.42 -12.78
C LYS A 96 -4.03 -11.11 -14.20
N GLY A 97 -3.66 -12.15 -14.95
CA GLY A 97 -3.32 -12.05 -16.35
C GLY A 97 -1.82 -12.06 -16.69
N ARG A 98 -1.52 -12.12 -17.99
CA ARG A 98 -0.15 -12.16 -18.52
C ARG A 98 0.47 -10.76 -18.53
N ILE A 99 1.51 -10.55 -17.73
CA ILE A 99 2.26 -9.29 -17.73
C ILE A 99 3.04 -9.16 -19.04
N ARG A 100 2.87 -8.02 -19.73
CA ARG A 100 3.54 -7.70 -21.00
C ARG A 100 4.26 -6.35 -20.90
N GLY A 101 5.19 -6.08 -21.84
CA GLY A 101 5.87 -4.80 -21.98
C GLY A 101 7.14 -4.62 -21.15
N SER A 102 7.71 -3.44 -21.19
CA SER A 102 9.01 -3.07 -20.59
C SER A 102 9.06 -3.22 -19.07
N ARG A 103 7.92 -3.16 -18.37
CA ARG A 103 7.82 -3.33 -16.92
C ARG A 103 7.71 -4.78 -16.46
N LYS A 104 7.66 -5.76 -17.39
CA LYS A 104 7.46 -7.18 -17.08
C LYS A 104 8.45 -7.68 -16.04
N GLN A 105 9.75 -7.45 -16.25
CA GLN A 105 10.79 -7.91 -15.33
C GLN A 105 10.63 -7.29 -13.92
N LYS A 106 10.39 -5.98 -13.86
CA LYS A 106 10.20 -5.26 -12.60
C LYS A 106 9.00 -5.79 -11.80
N LEU A 107 7.89 -6.08 -12.49
CA LEU A 107 6.70 -6.66 -11.87
C LEU A 107 6.89 -8.11 -11.41
N HIS A 108 7.64 -8.93 -12.19
CA HIS A 108 7.99 -10.29 -11.77
C HIS A 108 8.92 -10.33 -10.56
N MET A 109 9.81 -9.34 -10.44
CA MET A 109 10.70 -9.20 -9.29
C MET A 109 10.02 -8.57 -8.08
N TRP A 110 8.83 -8.00 -8.22
CA TRP A 110 8.10 -7.40 -7.11
C TRP A 110 7.51 -8.47 -6.20
N ARG A 111 8.10 -8.58 -5.01
CA ARG A 111 7.78 -9.63 -4.04
C ARG A 111 6.68 -9.21 -3.06
N LYS A 112 5.61 -8.58 -3.55
CA LYS A 112 4.51 -8.09 -2.72
C LYS A 112 3.91 -9.17 -1.79
N ASP A 113 3.71 -10.38 -2.32
CA ASP A 113 3.12 -11.49 -1.56
C ASP A 113 4.10 -12.01 -0.50
N ASP A 114 5.40 -12.06 -0.81
CA ASP A 114 6.45 -12.44 0.14
C ASP A 114 6.57 -11.41 1.27
N ILE A 115 6.53 -10.09 0.94
CA ILE A 115 6.51 -9.02 1.94
C ILE A 115 5.28 -9.15 2.84
N GLN A 116 4.08 -9.32 2.28
CA GLN A 116 2.85 -9.46 3.06
C GLN A 116 2.88 -10.68 3.97
N ASN A 117 3.26 -11.86 3.44
CA ASN A 117 3.32 -13.11 4.21
C ASN A 117 4.35 -13.03 5.34
N ARG A 118 5.54 -12.49 5.08
CA ARG A 118 6.57 -12.29 6.12
C ARG A 118 6.11 -11.28 7.18
N SER A 119 5.48 -10.18 6.75
CA SER A 119 4.90 -9.20 7.69
C SER A 119 3.82 -9.83 8.56
N GLU A 120 2.97 -10.70 8.02
CA GLU A 120 1.94 -11.43 8.76
C GLU A 120 2.55 -12.32 9.83
N HIS A 121 3.54 -13.14 9.48
CA HIS A 121 4.24 -13.99 10.46
C HIS A 121 4.91 -13.17 11.57
N LEU A 122 5.58 -12.08 11.24
CA LEU A 122 6.23 -11.22 12.22
C LEU A 122 5.22 -10.47 13.11
N ALA A 123 4.14 -9.96 12.51
CA ALA A 123 3.07 -9.24 13.22
C ALA A 123 2.36 -10.14 14.24
N HIS A 124 1.99 -11.37 13.84
CA HIS A 124 1.35 -12.35 14.75
C HIS A 124 2.24 -12.68 15.96
N ARG A 125 3.55 -12.81 15.77
CA ARG A 125 4.49 -13.04 16.89
C ARG A 125 4.54 -11.87 17.88
N LYS A 126 4.13 -10.68 17.45
CA LYS A 126 4.07 -9.46 18.25
C LYS A 126 2.63 -9.11 18.70
N GLY A 127 1.68 -10.04 18.52
CA GLY A 127 0.28 -9.86 18.90
C GLY A 127 -0.54 -8.97 17.97
N MET A 128 0.04 -8.48 16.87
CA MET A 128 -0.66 -7.67 15.88
C MET A 128 -1.43 -8.54 14.87
N ARG A 129 -2.52 -8.01 14.34
CA ARG A 129 -3.31 -8.66 13.28
C ARG A 129 -3.00 -8.07 11.92
N ILE A 130 -3.20 -8.86 10.86
CA ILE A 130 -3.18 -8.39 9.48
C ILE A 130 -4.60 -8.28 8.94
N SER A 131 -4.87 -7.21 8.23
CA SER A 131 -6.10 -7.03 7.46
C SER A 131 -5.79 -6.68 6.01
N ARG A 132 -6.67 -7.09 5.10
CA ARG A 132 -6.56 -6.77 3.67
C ARG A 132 -7.82 -6.06 3.20
N ILE A 133 -7.65 -5.03 2.38
CA ILE A 133 -8.75 -4.24 1.80
C ILE A 133 -8.72 -4.30 0.27
N CYS A 134 -9.85 -3.96 -0.35
CA CYS A 134 -9.94 -3.87 -1.81
C CYS A 134 -9.04 -2.75 -2.35
N PRO A 135 -8.16 -3.02 -3.34
CA PRO A 135 -7.22 -2.05 -3.88
C PRO A 135 -7.84 -1.08 -4.89
N TRP A 136 -9.11 -1.24 -5.24
CA TRP A 136 -9.76 -0.46 -6.30
C TRP A 136 -9.66 1.04 -6.05
N ASN A 137 -8.96 1.77 -6.95
CA ASN A 137 -8.79 3.22 -6.92
C ASN A 137 -8.16 3.82 -5.65
N THR A 138 -7.47 3.07 -4.79
CA THR A 138 -6.78 3.60 -3.61
C THR A 138 -5.76 4.69 -3.96
N SER A 139 -4.98 4.46 -5.00
CA SER A 139 -3.95 5.40 -5.49
C SER A 139 -4.44 6.34 -6.61
N SER A 140 -5.67 6.16 -7.08
CA SER A 140 -6.27 6.99 -8.15
C SER A 140 -7.16 8.10 -7.62
N LEU A 141 -7.55 8.02 -6.33
CA LEU A 141 -8.37 9.01 -5.66
C LEU A 141 -7.56 9.80 -4.63
N ALA A 142 -7.77 11.11 -4.62
CA ALA A 142 -7.20 11.99 -3.62
C ALA A 142 -7.78 11.68 -2.23
N TYR A 143 -6.93 11.66 -1.21
CA TYR A 143 -7.35 11.35 0.15
C TYR A 143 -8.32 12.38 0.75
N ASP A 144 -8.29 13.61 0.23
CA ASP A 144 -9.14 14.73 0.68
C ASP A 144 -10.54 14.76 0.04
N GLY A 145 -10.86 13.76 -0.81
CA GLY A 145 -12.16 13.67 -1.47
C GLY A 145 -12.32 14.56 -2.71
N SER A 146 -11.28 15.29 -3.14
CA SER A 146 -11.35 16.19 -4.31
C SER A 146 -11.49 15.47 -5.66
N GLY A 147 -11.40 14.13 -5.67
CA GLY A 147 -11.63 13.32 -6.87
C GLY A 147 -10.38 12.58 -7.37
N LYS A 148 -10.30 12.35 -8.68
CA LYS A 148 -9.16 11.64 -9.29
C LYS A 148 -7.88 12.48 -9.25
N VAL A 149 -6.75 11.84 -8.95
CA VAL A 149 -5.44 12.46 -8.99
C VAL A 149 -4.86 12.44 -10.40
N LYS A 150 -4.14 13.50 -10.79
CA LYS A 150 -3.32 13.54 -12.00
C LYS A 150 -1.86 13.28 -11.61
N ARG A 151 -1.30 12.13 -12.00
CA ARG A 151 0.10 11.80 -11.72
C ARG A 151 1.04 12.68 -12.53
N ASP A 152 2.15 13.06 -11.92
CA ASP A 152 3.23 13.76 -12.58
C ASP A 152 3.92 12.80 -13.57
N PRO A 153 4.16 13.21 -14.86
CA PRO A 153 4.77 12.34 -15.86
C PRO A 153 6.25 12.03 -15.57
N ASP A 154 6.96 12.98 -14.97
CA ASP A 154 8.41 12.87 -14.71
C ASP A 154 8.69 12.27 -13.33
N ASN A 155 7.82 12.56 -12.36
CA ASN A 155 7.93 12.02 -11.01
C ASN A 155 6.66 11.29 -10.60
N HIS A 156 6.61 9.99 -10.85
CA HIS A 156 5.45 9.14 -10.56
C HIS A 156 5.05 9.05 -9.07
N SER A 157 5.92 9.47 -8.15
CA SER A 157 5.59 9.58 -6.72
C SER A 157 4.77 10.82 -6.40
N LEU A 158 4.68 11.79 -7.32
CA LEU A 158 3.90 13.03 -7.16
C LEU A 158 2.61 12.98 -7.95
N CYS A 159 1.60 13.64 -7.42
CA CYS A 159 0.33 13.88 -8.10
C CYS A 159 -0.23 15.27 -7.77
N THR A 160 -1.10 15.75 -8.64
CA THR A 160 -1.89 16.96 -8.44
C THR A 160 -3.34 16.56 -8.26
N PHE A 161 -3.96 17.04 -7.19
CA PHE A 161 -5.37 16.84 -6.87
C PHE A 161 -6.24 17.80 -7.71
N ALA A 162 -7.53 17.55 -7.78
CA ALA A 162 -8.46 18.40 -8.54
C ALA A 162 -8.51 19.86 -8.01
N ASN A 163 -8.21 20.07 -6.73
CA ASN A 163 -8.11 21.39 -6.12
C ASN A 163 -6.73 22.07 -6.32
N GLY A 164 -5.85 21.53 -7.15
CA GLY A 164 -4.51 22.06 -7.44
C GLY A 164 -3.42 21.68 -6.44
N LYS A 165 -3.75 20.97 -5.35
CA LYS A 165 -2.76 20.54 -4.35
C LYS A 165 -1.82 19.50 -4.94
N ARG A 166 -0.50 19.73 -4.80
CA ARG A 166 0.53 18.72 -5.11
C ARG A 166 0.82 17.87 -3.89
N TYR A 167 0.83 16.55 -4.07
CA TYR A 167 1.00 15.61 -2.97
C TYR A 167 1.71 14.31 -3.41
N ASN A 168 2.23 13.53 -2.44
CA ASN A 168 2.78 12.22 -2.72
C ASN A 168 1.64 11.21 -2.94
N CYS A 169 1.67 10.50 -4.08
CA CYS A 169 0.63 9.54 -4.47
C CYS A 169 0.50 8.37 -3.50
N ASP A 170 1.65 7.80 -3.12
CA ASP A 170 1.70 6.58 -2.32
C ASP A 170 1.28 6.89 -0.87
N LEU A 171 1.61 8.11 -0.38
CA LEU A 171 1.14 8.58 0.91
C LEU A 171 -0.38 8.80 0.90
N SER A 172 -0.93 9.40 -0.15
CA SER A 172 -2.38 9.53 -0.34
C SER A 172 -3.07 8.16 -0.38
N ALA A 173 -2.48 7.20 -1.09
CA ALA A 173 -2.98 5.83 -1.13
C ALA A 173 -2.99 5.17 0.26
N SER A 174 -1.91 5.34 1.03
CA SER A 174 -1.82 4.77 2.38
C SER A 174 -2.91 5.29 3.33
N TYR A 175 -3.33 6.56 3.20
CA TYR A 175 -4.47 7.12 3.95
C TYR A 175 -5.79 6.47 3.53
N ASN A 176 -6.02 6.32 2.22
CA ASN A 176 -7.23 5.68 1.71
C ASN A 176 -7.33 4.21 2.15
N ILE A 177 -6.20 3.50 2.21
CA ILE A 177 -6.12 2.11 2.69
C ILE A 177 -6.56 2.03 4.16
N GLY A 178 -6.01 2.88 5.03
CA GLY A 178 -6.40 2.95 6.45
C GLY A 178 -7.87 3.32 6.63
N ALA A 179 -8.34 4.31 5.89
CA ALA A 179 -9.72 4.76 5.95
C ALA A 179 -10.72 3.65 5.58
N ARG A 180 -10.47 2.89 4.52
CA ARG A 180 -11.33 1.77 4.11
C ARG A 180 -11.40 0.67 5.15
N TYR A 181 -10.31 0.40 5.84
CA TYR A 181 -10.30 -0.53 6.96
C TYR A 181 -11.25 -0.04 8.06
N TYR A 182 -11.07 1.18 8.54
CA TYR A 182 -11.89 1.72 9.63
C TYR A 182 -13.37 1.86 9.24
N ILE A 183 -13.69 2.35 8.05
CA ILE A 183 -15.08 2.42 7.56
C ILE A 183 -15.72 1.03 7.58
N ARG A 184 -15.00 -0.01 7.15
CA ARG A 184 -15.49 -1.39 7.19
C ARG A 184 -15.74 -1.86 8.63
N GLU A 185 -14.79 -1.65 9.53
CA GLU A 185 -14.89 -2.11 10.93
C GLU A 185 -15.94 -1.34 11.71
N ILE A 186 -16.11 -0.05 11.45
CA ILE A 186 -17.17 0.78 12.04
C ILE A 186 -18.57 0.32 11.59
N LEU A 187 -18.76 0.11 10.29
CA LEU A 187 -20.08 -0.22 9.75
C LEU A 187 -20.49 -1.68 9.96
N LYS A 188 -19.51 -2.58 10.15
CA LYS A 188 -19.75 -4.03 10.26
C LYS A 188 -20.65 -4.43 11.44
N PRO A 189 -20.42 -3.95 12.67
CA PRO A 189 -21.22 -4.34 13.84
C PRO A 189 -22.57 -3.62 13.94
N LEU A 190 -22.80 -2.57 13.14
CA LEU A 190 -24.02 -1.75 13.25
C LEU A 190 -25.26 -2.48 12.70
N PRO A 191 -26.43 -2.34 13.37
CA PRO A 191 -27.70 -2.78 12.83
C PRO A 191 -28.06 -2.05 11.52
N ALA A 192 -28.89 -2.66 10.70
CA ALA A 192 -29.23 -2.14 9.37
C ALA A 192 -29.81 -0.72 9.40
N THR A 193 -30.64 -0.41 10.38
CA THR A 193 -31.22 0.93 10.57
C THR A 193 -30.17 2.00 10.84
N ALA A 194 -29.27 1.78 11.80
CA ALA A 194 -28.18 2.71 12.10
C ALA A 194 -27.23 2.88 10.93
N ARG A 195 -26.93 1.78 10.24
CA ARG A 195 -26.11 1.82 9.01
C ARG A 195 -26.76 2.66 7.92
N SER A 196 -28.05 2.50 7.67
CA SER A 196 -28.78 3.27 6.66
C SER A 196 -28.80 4.77 6.97
N LEU A 197 -28.91 5.15 8.23
CA LEU A 197 -28.81 6.56 8.66
C LEU A 197 -27.42 7.14 8.34
N LEU A 198 -26.36 6.43 8.69
CA LEU A 198 -24.98 6.86 8.39
C LEU A 198 -24.70 6.90 6.88
N GLU A 199 -25.21 5.95 6.11
CA GLU A 199 -25.09 5.92 4.64
C GLU A 199 -25.90 7.04 3.97
N ALA A 200 -26.97 7.54 4.60
CA ALA A 200 -27.70 8.71 4.15
C ALA A 200 -26.92 10.01 4.44
N GLU A 201 -26.30 10.10 5.61
CA GLU A 201 -25.51 11.26 6.02
C GLU A 201 -24.15 11.36 5.29
N VAL A 202 -23.51 10.21 5.02
CA VAL A 202 -22.25 10.10 4.28
C VAL A 202 -22.43 9.12 3.12
N PRO A 203 -23.00 9.55 1.99
CA PRO A 203 -23.34 8.64 0.88
C PRO A 203 -22.16 7.86 0.28
N ALA A 204 -20.94 8.41 0.39
CA ALA A 204 -19.72 7.77 -0.09
C ALA A 204 -19.48 6.40 0.56
N VAL A 205 -19.83 6.22 1.85
CA VAL A 205 -19.57 4.97 2.58
C VAL A 205 -20.43 3.80 2.12
N LYS A 206 -21.50 4.05 1.36
CA LYS A 206 -22.32 3.02 0.71
C LYS A 206 -21.50 2.16 -0.26
N ARG A 207 -20.52 2.78 -0.95
CA ARG A 207 -19.56 2.10 -1.84
C ARG A 207 -18.20 1.94 -1.19
N ARG A 208 -18.07 1.09 -0.19
CA ARG A 208 -16.88 0.89 0.64
C ARG A 208 -15.56 0.72 -0.15
N THR A 209 -15.62 0.22 -1.38
CA THR A 209 -14.45 -0.01 -2.23
C THR A 209 -13.89 1.27 -2.88
N SER A 210 -14.62 2.39 -2.82
CA SER A 210 -14.18 3.68 -3.39
C SER A 210 -14.04 4.78 -2.34
N CYS A 211 -14.21 4.47 -1.05
CA CYS A 211 -14.03 5.43 0.02
C CYS A 211 -12.59 5.94 0.10
N VAL A 212 -12.46 7.20 0.49
CA VAL A 212 -11.20 7.90 0.75
C VAL A 212 -11.10 8.34 2.22
N HIS A 213 -9.99 8.89 2.60
CA HIS A 213 -9.75 9.33 3.98
C HIS A 213 -10.75 10.41 4.46
N ALA A 214 -11.11 11.35 3.59
CA ALA A 214 -12.11 12.37 3.91
C ALA A 214 -13.47 11.76 4.31
N ASP A 215 -13.86 10.64 3.68
CA ASP A 215 -15.12 9.96 4.01
C ASP A 215 -15.09 9.34 5.42
N LEU A 216 -13.94 8.83 5.86
CA LEU A 216 -13.74 8.36 7.23
C LEU A 216 -13.91 9.49 8.23
N VAL A 217 -13.28 10.65 7.98
CA VAL A 217 -13.41 11.83 8.85
C VAL A 217 -14.86 12.31 8.95
N GLN A 218 -15.60 12.29 7.83
CA GLN A 218 -17.03 12.64 7.83
C GLN A 218 -17.86 11.60 8.60
N LEU A 219 -17.58 10.31 8.41
CA LEU A 219 -18.27 9.22 9.12
C LEU A 219 -18.03 9.31 10.64
N ALA A 220 -16.81 9.60 11.07
CA ALA A 220 -16.49 9.76 12.49
C ALA A 220 -17.27 10.93 13.13
N LYS A 221 -17.38 12.05 12.41
CA LYS A 221 -18.19 13.19 12.85
C LYS A 221 -19.67 12.85 12.93
N ALA A 222 -20.23 12.11 11.95
CA ALA A 222 -21.60 11.67 11.94
C ALA A 222 -21.91 10.74 13.13
N LEU A 223 -21.02 9.80 13.42
CA LEU A 223 -21.14 8.92 14.59
C LEU A 223 -21.17 9.67 15.92
N GLY A 224 -20.30 10.67 16.08
CA GLY A 224 -20.30 11.51 17.29
C GLY A 224 -21.62 12.26 17.49
N ARG A 225 -22.32 12.66 16.44
CA ARG A 225 -23.64 13.31 16.51
C ARG A 225 -24.78 12.37 16.86
N ILE A 226 -24.69 11.10 16.44
CA ILE A 226 -25.73 10.09 16.72
C ILE A 226 -25.57 9.55 18.17
N ALA A 227 -24.37 9.59 18.72
CA ALA A 227 -24.07 9.12 20.08
C ALA A 227 -24.25 10.19 21.17
N ALA A 228 -24.42 11.47 20.80
CA ALA A 228 -24.69 12.58 21.70
C ALA A 228 -26.20 12.84 21.83
#